data_2fbe3964ee125e828ab3f7a0a5a44998
#
_entry.id   2fbe3964ee125e828ab3f7a0a5a44998
#
_cell.length_a   1.000
_cell.length_b   1.000
_cell.length_c   1.000
_cell.angle_alpha   90.00
_cell.angle_beta   90.00
_cell.angle_gamma   90.00
#
_symmetry.space_group_name_H-M   'P 1'
#
loop_
_entity.id
_entity.type
_entity.pdbx_description
1 polymer ?
#
loop_
_entity_poly.entity_id
_entity_poly.type
_entity_poly.pdbx_seq_one_letter_code
_entity_poly.pdbx_strand_id
1 'polypeptide(L)'
;MGSPRTHEHRRTAARAGLRYVTDGVAGISRRRAGKGWVYHAPNGARIRNPATRRRLDALAIPPAWTDVWICPDPDGHIQATARDARGRKQYRYHPSYREARDRSKFRRMLEFSEALPLLRERVERD
;
A
#
# COMPACT_ATOMS: atom_id res chain seq x y z
N MET A 1 15.32 11.50 9.63
CA MET A 1 14.29 12.51 9.30
C MET A 1 13.60 12.15 7.99
N GLY A 2 12.29 12.08 7.99
CA GLY A 2 11.54 11.77 6.80
C GLY A 2 11.36 12.97 5.87
N SER A 3 11.17 12.71 4.59
CA SER A 3 10.77 13.73 3.62
C SER A 3 9.36 14.23 3.93
N PRO A 4 8.89 15.36 3.37
CA PRO A 4 7.50 15.78 3.49
C PRO A 4 6.51 14.71 3.03
N ARG A 5 6.86 13.95 2.01
CA ARG A 5 6.08 12.82 1.50
C ARG A 5 5.92 11.72 2.55
N THR A 6 7.00 11.41 3.30
CA THR A 6 6.95 10.43 4.38
C THR A 6 6.01 10.88 5.49
N HIS A 7 6.06 12.15 5.87
CA HIS A 7 5.18 12.71 6.90
C HIS A 7 3.71 12.65 6.46
N GLU A 8 3.44 12.94 5.20
CA GLU A 8 2.09 12.84 4.65
C GLU A 8 1.58 11.39 4.68
N HIS A 9 2.42 10.42 4.31
CA HIS A 9 2.05 9.00 4.34
C HIS A 9 1.77 8.54 5.76
N ARG A 10 2.57 8.97 6.74
CA ARG A 10 2.34 8.64 8.14
C ARG A 10 1.02 9.19 8.65
N ARG A 11 0.69 10.43 8.33
CA ARG A 11 -0.58 11.05 8.72
C ARG A 11 -1.76 10.34 8.08
N THR A 12 -1.65 9.99 6.81
CA THR A 12 -2.71 9.27 6.10
C THR A 12 -2.95 7.91 6.72
N ALA A 13 -1.88 7.17 7.04
CA ALA A 13 -1.98 5.87 7.71
C ALA A 13 -2.66 6.01 9.08
N ALA A 14 -2.25 6.99 9.87
CA ALA A 14 -2.83 7.24 11.20
C ALA A 14 -4.31 7.57 11.12
N ARG A 15 -4.72 8.39 10.16
CA ARG A 15 -6.14 8.73 9.94
C ARG A 15 -6.97 7.52 9.56
N ALA A 16 -6.38 6.56 8.88
CA ALA A 16 -7.04 5.32 8.51
C ALA A 16 -7.04 4.28 9.63
N GLY A 17 -6.45 4.59 10.78
CA GLY A 17 -6.33 3.65 11.91
C GLY A 17 -5.28 2.57 11.67
N LEU A 18 -4.31 2.85 10.80
CA LEU A 18 -3.29 1.89 10.39
C LEU A 18 -1.92 2.27 10.96
N ARG A 19 -1.01 1.29 10.94
CA ARG A 19 0.38 1.52 11.32
C ARG A 19 1.21 1.85 10.10
N TYR A 20 2.06 2.84 10.21
CA TYR A 20 3.03 3.13 9.17
C TYR A 20 4.14 2.07 9.23
N VAL A 21 4.38 1.39 8.11
CA VAL A 21 5.39 0.33 8.03
C VAL A 21 6.27 0.55 6.80
N THR A 22 7.46 -0.06 6.84
CA THR A 22 8.37 -0.08 5.69
C THR A 22 8.81 -1.50 5.42
N ASP A 23 9.17 -1.81 4.18
CA ASP A 23 9.67 -3.11 3.80
C ASP A 23 11.15 -3.33 4.15
N GLY A 24 11.76 -2.38 4.85
CA GLY A 24 13.11 -2.54 5.37
C GLY A 24 13.19 -3.43 6.59
N VAL A 25 12.05 -3.84 7.16
CA VAL A 25 12.00 -4.76 8.31
C VAL A 25 11.71 -6.18 7.81
N ALA A 26 11.96 -7.18 8.66
CA ALA A 26 11.68 -8.56 8.32
C ALA A 26 10.17 -8.76 8.06
N GLY A 27 9.84 -9.48 7.02
CA GLY A 27 8.46 -9.72 6.63
C GLY A 27 8.17 -11.17 6.33
N ILE A 28 6.93 -11.42 5.93
CA ILE A 28 6.50 -12.72 5.45
C ILE A 28 7.00 -12.90 4.02
N SER A 29 7.54 -14.09 3.72
CA SER A 29 7.96 -14.45 2.38
C SER A 29 7.01 -15.50 1.81
N ARG A 30 6.97 -15.60 0.48
CA ARG A 30 6.22 -16.65 -0.19
C ARG A 30 7.17 -17.52 -1.01
N ARG A 31 6.83 -18.79 -1.12
CA ARG A 31 7.59 -19.76 -1.88
C ARG A 31 6.65 -20.61 -2.70
N ARG A 32 7.02 -20.88 -3.95
CA ARG A 32 6.22 -21.74 -4.81
C ARG A 32 6.22 -23.18 -4.29
N ALA A 33 5.03 -23.77 -4.24
CA ALA A 33 4.86 -25.16 -3.85
C ALA A 33 3.79 -25.79 -4.74
N GLY A 34 4.21 -26.56 -5.74
CA GLY A 34 3.28 -27.12 -6.72
C GLY A 34 2.56 -26.01 -7.49
N LYS A 35 1.22 -26.06 -7.49
CA LYS A 35 0.39 -25.05 -8.16
C LYS A 35 0.04 -23.86 -7.26
N GLY A 36 0.45 -23.91 -6.00
CA GLY A 36 0.13 -22.88 -5.03
C GLY A 36 1.35 -22.25 -4.41
N TRP A 37 1.14 -21.65 -3.25
CA TRP A 37 2.16 -20.95 -2.50
C TRP A 37 2.19 -21.42 -1.06
N VAL A 38 3.37 -21.45 -0.47
CA VAL A 38 3.53 -21.53 0.98
C VAL A 38 4.14 -20.22 1.45
N TYR A 39 3.75 -19.82 2.65
CA TYR A 39 4.20 -18.57 3.26
C TYR A 39 4.98 -18.89 4.54
N HIS A 40 6.04 -18.10 4.75
CA HIS A 40 6.88 -18.25 5.94
C HIS A 40 6.90 -16.93 6.71
N ALA A 41 6.74 -17.03 8.03
CA ALA A 41 6.84 -15.90 8.92
C ALA A 41 8.28 -15.34 8.94
N PRO A 42 8.50 -14.12 9.48
CA PRO A 42 9.84 -13.56 9.57
C PRO A 42 10.85 -14.46 10.30
N ASN A 43 10.39 -15.29 11.22
CA ASN A 43 11.25 -16.25 11.93
C ASN A 43 11.50 -17.54 11.14
N GLY A 44 11.00 -17.65 9.92
CA GLY A 44 11.15 -18.82 9.07
C GLY A 44 10.09 -19.89 9.24
N ALA A 45 9.21 -19.76 10.23
CA ALA A 45 8.15 -20.77 10.47
C ALA A 45 7.08 -20.70 9.37
N ARG A 46 6.64 -21.88 8.92
CA ARG A 46 5.58 -21.95 7.92
C ARG A 46 4.25 -21.47 8.51
N ILE A 47 3.57 -20.59 7.77
CA ILE A 47 2.26 -20.08 8.18
C ILE A 47 1.20 -21.10 7.78
N ARG A 48 0.48 -21.62 8.79
CA ARG A 48 -0.54 -22.64 8.60
C ARG A 48 -1.96 -22.16 8.95
N ASN A 49 -2.08 -21.04 9.65
CA ASN A 49 -3.36 -20.50 10.08
C ASN A 49 -4.23 -20.16 8.85
N PRO A 50 -5.43 -20.76 8.71
CA PRO A 50 -6.27 -20.54 7.54
C PRO A 50 -6.69 -19.08 7.34
N ALA A 51 -6.97 -18.36 8.43
CA ALA A 51 -7.36 -16.94 8.34
C ALA A 51 -6.21 -16.09 7.83
N THR A 52 -5.00 -16.32 8.32
CA THR A 52 -3.79 -15.64 7.84
C THR A 52 -3.54 -15.95 6.37
N ARG A 53 -3.63 -17.22 5.98
CA ARG A 53 -3.45 -17.62 4.59
C ARG A 53 -4.46 -16.96 3.66
N ARG A 54 -5.73 -16.86 4.09
CA ARG A 54 -6.75 -16.17 3.30
C ARG A 54 -6.39 -14.69 3.09
N ARG A 55 -5.88 -14.03 4.15
CA ARG A 55 -5.42 -12.64 4.03
C ARG A 55 -4.31 -12.51 3.01
N LEU A 56 -3.32 -13.40 3.06
CA LEU A 56 -2.17 -13.36 2.15
C LEU A 56 -2.58 -13.66 0.71
N ASP A 57 -3.43 -14.65 0.51
CA ASP A 57 -3.93 -14.99 -0.83
C ASP A 57 -4.76 -13.84 -1.43
N ALA A 58 -5.51 -13.13 -0.59
CA ALA A 58 -6.33 -11.99 -1.01
C ALA A 58 -5.50 -10.81 -1.52
N LEU A 59 -4.22 -10.74 -1.20
CA LEU A 59 -3.32 -9.71 -1.74
C LEU A 59 -3.13 -9.86 -3.25
N ALA A 60 -3.41 -11.04 -3.79
CA ALA A 60 -3.37 -11.33 -5.22
C ALA A 60 -2.07 -10.88 -5.89
N ILE A 61 -0.95 -11.21 -5.25
CA ILE A 61 0.37 -10.86 -5.79
C ILE A 61 0.65 -11.76 -7.01
N PRO A 62 0.88 -11.18 -8.20
CA PRO A 62 1.08 -11.98 -9.41
C PRO A 62 2.20 -12.99 -9.27
N PRO A 63 2.05 -14.20 -9.85
CA PRO A 63 3.09 -15.24 -9.75
C PRO A 63 4.45 -14.83 -10.31
N ALA A 64 4.47 -13.96 -11.32
CA ALA A 64 5.70 -13.53 -11.97
C ALA A 64 6.49 -12.51 -11.14
N TRP A 65 5.90 -11.94 -10.10
CA TRP A 65 6.60 -10.96 -9.27
C TRP A 65 7.61 -11.64 -8.35
N THR A 66 8.74 -10.95 -8.15
CA THR A 66 9.87 -11.44 -7.35
C THR A 66 10.14 -10.49 -6.18
N ASP A 67 11.06 -10.87 -5.30
CA ASP A 67 11.44 -10.07 -4.12
C ASP A 67 10.23 -9.67 -3.30
N VAL A 68 9.34 -10.62 -3.05
CA VAL A 68 8.08 -10.37 -2.36
C VAL A 68 8.32 -10.23 -0.87
N TRP A 69 7.93 -9.07 -0.34
CA TRP A 69 7.86 -8.80 1.09
C TRP A 69 6.40 -8.61 1.45
N ILE A 70 5.94 -9.28 2.50
CA ILE A 70 4.55 -9.14 2.97
C ILE A 70 4.59 -8.72 4.43
N CYS A 71 3.79 -7.68 4.76
CA CYS A 71 3.72 -7.15 6.11
C CYS A 71 3.13 -8.21 7.07
N PRO A 72 3.82 -8.52 8.17
CA PRO A 72 3.25 -9.43 9.17
C PRO A 72 2.04 -8.87 9.89
N ASP A 73 1.92 -7.54 9.94
CA ASP A 73 0.85 -6.84 10.64
C ASP A 73 -0.33 -6.62 9.68
N PRO A 74 -1.51 -7.18 9.96
CA PRO A 74 -2.67 -6.95 9.11
C PRO A 74 -3.13 -5.49 9.09
N ASP A 75 -2.68 -4.67 10.04
CA ASP A 75 -2.99 -3.25 10.11
C ASP A 75 -1.88 -2.35 9.55
N GLY A 76 -0.87 -2.91 8.94
CA GLY A 76 0.14 -2.12 8.24
C GLY A 76 -0.43 -1.44 6.99
N HIS A 77 -0.08 -0.17 6.76
CA HIS A 77 -0.61 0.57 5.61
C HIS A 77 -0.13 0.01 4.27
N ILE A 78 1.10 -0.51 4.22
CA ILE A 78 1.61 -1.28 3.10
C ILE A 78 1.49 -2.75 3.48
N GLN A 79 0.75 -3.52 2.69
CA GLN A 79 0.57 -4.95 2.96
C GLN A 79 1.60 -5.81 2.24
N ALA A 80 2.11 -5.35 1.11
CA ALA A 80 3.17 -6.07 0.40
C ALA A 80 3.91 -5.14 -0.54
N THR A 81 5.17 -5.49 -0.81
CA THR A 81 5.96 -4.92 -1.89
C THR A 81 6.58 -6.06 -2.69
N ALA A 82 6.88 -5.81 -3.95
CA ALA A 82 7.49 -6.80 -4.82
C ALA A 82 8.07 -6.11 -6.05
N ARG A 83 8.78 -6.88 -6.86
CA ARG A 83 9.24 -6.40 -8.17
C ARG A 83 8.50 -7.14 -9.26
N ASP A 84 8.00 -6.41 -10.25
CA ASP A 84 7.33 -7.01 -11.39
C ASP A 84 8.34 -7.62 -12.40
N ALA A 85 7.84 -8.16 -13.50
CA ALA A 85 8.67 -8.79 -14.51
C ALA A 85 9.69 -7.83 -15.15
N ARG A 86 9.46 -6.53 -15.06
CA ARG A 86 10.39 -5.51 -15.58
C ARG A 86 11.32 -4.95 -14.48
N GLY A 87 11.28 -5.53 -13.29
CA GLY A 87 12.10 -5.11 -12.18
C GLY A 87 11.59 -3.85 -11.46
N ARG A 88 10.41 -3.38 -11.79
CA ARG A 88 9.81 -2.20 -11.15
C ARG A 88 9.21 -2.57 -9.83
N LYS A 89 9.40 -1.72 -8.81
CA LYS A 89 8.83 -1.94 -7.49
C LYS A 89 7.33 -1.67 -7.50
N GLN A 90 6.57 -2.62 -7.01
CA GLN A 90 5.12 -2.57 -6.91
C GLN A 90 4.68 -2.68 -5.47
N TYR A 91 3.53 -2.10 -5.14
CA TYR A 91 3.01 -2.02 -3.79
C TYR A 91 1.59 -2.58 -3.73
N ARG A 92 1.27 -3.24 -2.61
CA ARG A 92 -0.09 -3.57 -2.24
C ARG A 92 -0.41 -2.85 -0.94
N TYR A 93 -1.32 -1.90 -1.00
CA TYR A 93 -1.70 -1.11 0.16
C TYR A 93 -2.91 -1.72 0.86
N HIS A 94 -3.01 -1.48 2.17
CA HIS A 94 -4.22 -1.81 2.90
C HIS A 94 -5.42 -1.05 2.27
N PRO A 95 -6.60 -1.69 2.13
CA PRO A 95 -7.76 -1.01 1.52
C PRO A 95 -8.12 0.31 2.20
N SER A 96 -8.05 0.38 3.53
CA SER A 96 -8.34 1.61 4.27
C SER A 96 -7.33 2.71 3.98
N TYR A 97 -6.07 2.37 3.74
CA TYR A 97 -5.05 3.34 3.34
C TYR A 97 -5.33 3.90 1.94
N ARG A 98 -5.70 3.02 1.02
CA ARG A 98 -6.06 3.45 -0.35
C ARG A 98 -7.22 4.43 -0.33
N GLU A 99 -8.28 4.13 0.44
CA GLU A 99 -9.43 5.02 0.60
C GLU A 99 -9.02 6.37 1.20
N ALA A 100 -8.23 6.36 2.27
CA ALA A 100 -7.80 7.59 2.94
C ALA A 100 -6.94 8.45 2.01
N ARG A 101 -6.05 7.81 1.25
CA ARG A 101 -5.20 8.50 0.26
C ARG A 101 -6.05 9.09 -0.86
N ASP A 102 -7.02 8.34 -1.35
CA ASP A 102 -7.90 8.79 -2.44
C ASP A 102 -8.78 9.95 -1.97
N ARG A 103 -9.28 9.90 -0.73
CA ARG A 103 -10.03 11.02 -0.15
C ARG A 103 -9.17 12.28 -0.01
N SER A 104 -7.93 12.15 0.43
CA SER A 104 -7.00 13.28 0.53
C SER A 104 -6.70 13.88 -0.84
N LYS A 105 -6.51 13.04 -1.83
CA LYS A 105 -6.29 13.44 -3.22
C LYS A 105 -7.52 14.15 -3.78
N PHE A 106 -8.70 13.59 -3.55
CA PHE A 106 -9.97 14.18 -3.99
C PHE A 106 -10.20 15.54 -3.34
N ARG A 107 -9.91 15.67 -2.04
CA ARG A 107 -10.02 16.95 -1.32
C ARG A 107 -9.11 18.00 -1.95
N ARG A 108 -7.87 17.66 -2.26
CA ARG A 108 -6.94 18.57 -2.95
C ARG A 108 -7.46 18.99 -4.32
N MET A 109 -8.06 18.08 -5.05
CA MET A 109 -8.69 18.38 -6.34
C MET A 109 -9.85 19.34 -6.19
N LEU A 110 -10.69 19.18 -5.16
CA LEU A 110 -11.81 20.08 -4.87
C LEU A 110 -11.29 21.48 -4.50
N GLU A 111 -10.29 21.58 -3.65
CA GLU A 111 -9.68 22.85 -3.27
C GLU A 111 -9.12 23.58 -4.51
N PHE A 112 -8.47 22.86 -5.38
CA PHE A 112 -7.97 23.39 -6.64
C PHE A 112 -9.12 23.86 -7.54
N SER A 113 -10.18 23.09 -7.64
CA SER A 113 -11.35 23.42 -8.44
C SER A 113 -12.09 24.65 -7.91
N GLU A 114 -12.15 24.84 -6.59
CA GLU A 114 -12.73 26.04 -5.98
C GLU A 114 -11.96 27.30 -6.32
N ALA A 115 -10.65 27.22 -6.49
CA ALA A 115 -9.84 28.35 -6.91
C ALA A 115 -9.99 28.71 -8.40
N LEU A 116 -10.26 27.71 -9.25
CA LEU A 116 -10.40 27.90 -10.69
C LEU A 116 -11.54 28.84 -11.12
N PRO A 117 -12.75 28.77 -10.53
CA PRO A 117 -13.84 29.65 -10.94
C PRO A 117 -13.51 31.13 -10.85
N LEU A 118 -12.74 31.53 -9.84
CA LEU A 118 -12.32 32.93 -9.70
C LEU A 118 -11.43 33.36 -10.87
N LEU A 119 -10.54 32.51 -11.30
CA LEU A 119 -9.69 32.77 -12.45
C LEU A 119 -10.49 32.82 -13.74
N ARG A 120 -11.44 31.92 -13.91
CA ARG A 120 -12.33 31.89 -15.07
C ARG A 120 -13.18 33.14 -15.16
N GLU A 121 -13.78 33.57 -14.06
CA GLU A 121 -14.57 34.80 -14.02
C GLU A 121 -13.76 36.00 -14.46
N ARG A 122 -12.51 36.10 -14.02
CA ARG A 122 -11.62 37.21 -14.43
C ARG A 122 -11.33 37.18 -15.92
N VAL A 123 -11.08 35.99 -16.46
CA VAL A 123 -10.80 35.83 -17.88
C VAL A 123 -12.04 36.13 -18.73
N GLU A 124 -13.20 35.70 -18.31
CA GLU A 124 -14.45 35.93 -19.04
C GLU A 124 -14.91 37.38 -19.01
N ARG A 125 -14.57 38.14 -17.96
CA ARG A 125 -14.89 39.55 -17.85
C ARG A 125 -13.96 40.44 -18.66
N ASP A 126 -12.78 39.95 -18.93
CA ASP A 126 -11.78 40.65 -19.76
C ASP A 126 -11.96 40.35 -21.24
#